data_f3a9a65b9288f62d6ecc6b905a23c58c
#
_entry.id   f3a9a65b9288f62d6ecc6b905a23c58c
#
_cell.length_a   1.000
_cell.length_b   1.000
_cell.length_c   1.000
_cell.angle_alpha   90.00
_cell.angle_beta   90.00
_cell.angle_gamma   90.00
#
_symmetry.space_group_name_H-M   'P 1'
#
loop_
_entity.id
_entity.type
_entity.pdbx_description
1 polymer ?
#
loop_
_entity_poly.entity_id
_entity_poly.type
_entity_poly.pdbx_seq_one_letter_code
_entity_poly.pdbx_strand_id
1 'polypeptide(L)' 'MYERVKLLYEQGRLTQVGLERAVRLGWITEQQKKEILEERK' A
#
# COMPACT_ATOMS: atom_id res chain seq x y z
N MET A 1 -4.86 -6.94 -6.03
CA MET A 1 -4.67 -5.47 -5.96
C MET A 1 -3.36 -5.06 -5.30
N TYR A 2 -2.69 -6.00 -4.67
CA TYR A 2 -1.45 -5.68 -3.97
C TYR A 2 -0.40 -5.01 -4.86
N GLU A 3 -0.16 -5.59 -6.02
CA GLU A 3 0.87 -5.07 -6.91
C GLU A 3 0.55 -3.66 -7.39
N ARG A 4 -0.73 -3.40 -7.68
CA ARG A 4 -1.16 -2.09 -8.13
C ARG A 4 -0.98 -1.05 -7.03
N VAL A 5 -1.38 -1.41 -5.82
CA VAL A 5 -1.26 -0.51 -4.67
C VAL A 5 0.21 -0.22 -4.39
N LYS A 6 1.04 -1.25 -4.43
CA LYS A 6 2.47 -1.10 -4.22
C LYS A 6 3.08 -0.18 -5.26
N LEU A 7 2.71 -0.37 -6.52
CA LEU A 7 3.23 0.45 -7.60
C LEU A 7 2.86 1.92 -7.42
N LEU A 8 1.60 2.18 -7.09
CA LEU A 8 1.14 3.54 -6.88
C LEU A 8 1.91 4.21 -5.75
N TYR A 9 2.17 3.46 -4.69
CA TYR A 9 2.90 4.01 -3.57
C TYR A 9 4.36 4.33 -3.96
N GLU A 10 4.98 3.44 -4.71
CA GLU A 10 6.36 3.64 -5.15
C GLU A 10 6.48 4.84 -6.08
N GLN A 11 5.45 5.10 -6.86
CA GLN A 11 5.44 6.24 -7.77
C GLN A 11 5.11 7.56 -7.06
N GLY A 12 4.82 7.50 -5.78
CA GLY A 12 4.48 8.69 -5.03
C GLY A 12 3.05 9.15 -5.25
N ARG A 13 2.23 8.31 -5.85
CA ARG A 13 0.83 8.64 -6.13
C ARG A 13 -0.10 8.24 -5.00
N LEU A 14 0.38 7.42 -4.10
CA LEU A 14 -0.41 6.92 -2.99
C LEU A 14 0.28 7.27 -1.69
N THR A 15 -0.48 7.78 -0.74
CA THR A 15 0.07 8.14 0.56
C THR A 15 -0.14 7.00 1.56
N GLN A 16 0.45 7.17 2.74
CA GLN A 16 0.26 6.20 3.81
C GLN A 16 -1.22 6.05 4.14
N VAL A 17 -1.95 7.17 4.12
CA VAL A 17 -3.39 7.14 4.36
C VAL A 17 -4.08 6.30 3.29
N GLY A 18 -3.63 6.41 2.04
CA GLY A 18 -4.17 5.60 0.96
C GLY A 18 -3.95 4.13 1.19
N LEU A 19 -2.79 3.76 1.73
CA LEU A 19 -2.52 2.36 2.05
C LEU A 19 -3.49 1.85 3.12
N GLU A 20 -3.77 2.66 4.12
CA GLU A 20 -4.71 2.25 5.17
C GLU A 20 -6.11 2.07 4.60
N ARG A 21 -6.50 2.92 3.67
CA ARG A 21 -7.78 2.78 3.01
C ARG A 21 -7.84 1.49 2.19
N ALA A 22 -6.75 1.16 1.51
CA ALA A 22 -6.69 -0.07 0.74
C ALA A 22 -6.88 -1.28 1.64
N VAL A 23 -6.33 -1.25 2.85
CA VAL A 23 -6.52 -2.32 3.81
C VAL A 23 -7.99 -2.42 4.20
N ARG A 24 -8.62 -1.28 4.45
CA ARG A 24 -10.03 -1.25 4.84
C ARG A 24 -10.93 -1.77 3.74
N LEU A 25 -10.61 -1.42 2.50
CA LEU A 25 -11.39 -1.87 1.36
C LEU A 25 -11.16 -3.34 1.01
N GLY A 26 -10.15 -3.94 1.63
CA GLY A 26 -9.85 -5.34 1.35
C GLY A 26 -8.98 -5.53 0.13
N TRP A 27 -8.37 -4.46 -0.38
CA TRP A 27 -7.48 -4.54 -1.54
C TRP A 27 -6.15 -5.18 -1.17
N ILE A 28 -5.67 -4.91 0.05
CA ILE A 28 -4.45 -5.50 0.57
C ILE A 28 -4.66 -5.83 2.05
N THR A 29 -3.75 -6.61 2.61
CA THR A 29 -3.80 -6.93 4.03
C THR A 29 -2.90 -5.98 4.81
N GLU A 30 -3.04 -6.00 6.13
CA GLU A 30 -2.18 -5.18 6.97
C GLU A 30 -0.72 -5.59 6.82
N GLN A 31 -0.48 -6.88 6.64
CA GLN A 31 0.88 -7.37 6.44
C GLN A 31 1.44 -6.85 5.13
N GLN A 32 0.61 -6.84 4.08
CA GLN A 32 1.05 -6.32 2.79
C GLN A 32 1.33 -4.82 2.88
N LYS A 33 0.51 -4.09 3.63
CA LYS A 33 0.75 -2.67 3.84
C LYS A 33 2.12 -2.47 4.51
N LYS A 34 2.38 -3.26 5.52
CA LYS A 34 3.65 -3.17 6.24
C LYS A 34 4.83 -3.47 5.33
N GLU A 35 4.68 -4.48 4.47
CA GLU A 35 5.74 -4.83 3.54
C GLU A 35 6.03 -3.70 2.56
N ILE A 36 4.99 -3.04 2.08
CA ILE A 36 5.15 -1.91 1.17
C ILE A 36 5.91 -0.79 1.86
N LEU A 37 5.55 -0.48 3.08
CA LEU A 37 6.21 0.59 3.83
C LEU A 37 7.68 0.26 4.08
N GLU A 38 7.99 -1.00 4.36
CA GLU A 38 9.36 -1.41 4.60
C GLU A 38 10.20 -1.35 3.35
N GLU A 39 9.64 -1.72 2.20
CA GLU A 39 10.37 -1.67 0.96
C GLU A 39 10.66 -0.24 0.53
N ARG A 40 9.86 0.68 0.98
CA ARG A 40 9.94 2.07 0.56
C ARG A 40 11.06 2.85 1.25
N LYS A 41 11.68 2.30 2.21
CA LYS A 41 12.76 2.99 2.96
C LYS A 41 13.87 3.57 2.10
#